data_525f51252399047c0ad9c1cc76cfa490
#
_entry.id   525f51252399047c0ad9c1cc76cfa490
#
_cell.length_a   1.000
_cell.length_b   1.000
_cell.length_c   1.000
_cell.angle_alpha   90.00
_cell.angle_beta   90.00
_cell.angle_gamma   90.00
#
_symmetry.space_group_name_H-M   'P 1'
#
loop_
_entity.id
_entity.type
_entity.pdbx_description
1 polymer ?
#
loop_
_entity_poly.entity_id
_entity_poly.type
_entity_poly.pdbx_seq_one_letter_code
_entity_poly.pdbx_strand_id
1 'polypeptide(L)'
;MYKTKPRFPCNMPSDAPLNVLALNASLKHEPAVSNTGELADLVLAEVRALASVHTELVRLSDLTLPVGLGFREADKDDWPDLVTKIKTADIVLFCTPIWWGGRSSLMQRLIERLDALDEEYSATGRSAIKGKIAGIVITGSEDGALSVMGSIMMVLSFMGFTLPPECAAYWVGEVGQPTSQDREKRLRNMATMHMAKGLAQNVVFYARLLKAHPQTLISGKATCCAMHAHLDAPSE
;
A
#
# COMPACT_ATOMS: atom_id res chain seq x y z
N MET A 1 16.23 -27.91 4.55
CA MET A 1 15.47 -28.34 3.35
C MET A 1 14.00 -28.43 3.70
N TYR A 2 13.28 -27.30 3.70
CA TYR A 2 11.82 -27.26 3.95
C TYR A 2 11.10 -26.99 2.64
N LYS A 3 10.74 -28.06 1.93
CA LYS A 3 9.82 -28.04 0.79
C LYS A 3 8.42 -28.42 1.27
N THR A 4 7.78 -27.56 2.03
CA THR A 4 6.34 -27.66 2.21
C THR A 4 5.72 -26.38 1.71
N LYS A 5 4.97 -26.45 0.59
CA LYS A 5 4.05 -25.37 0.21
C LYS A 5 3.16 -25.11 1.43
N PRO A 6 2.98 -23.85 1.85
CA PRO A 6 2.01 -23.56 2.91
C PRO A 6 0.65 -24.10 2.46
N ARG A 7 0.13 -25.11 3.16
CA ARG A 7 -1.23 -25.58 2.95
C ARG A 7 -2.16 -24.58 3.63
N PHE A 8 -2.79 -23.73 2.83
CA PHE A 8 -3.94 -22.99 3.32
C PHE A 8 -5.02 -24.02 3.75
N PRO A 9 -5.79 -23.76 4.84
CA PRO A 9 -6.87 -24.65 5.25
C PRO A 9 -7.81 -24.93 4.08
N CYS A 10 -8.22 -26.17 3.89
CA CYS A 10 -8.99 -26.70 2.74
C CYS A 10 -10.37 -26.05 2.52
N ASN A 11 -10.78 -25.06 3.32
CA ASN A 11 -12.07 -24.37 3.24
C ASN A 11 -11.93 -22.85 3.02
N MET A 12 -10.85 -22.36 2.41
CA MET A 12 -10.79 -20.94 2.01
C MET A 12 -11.70 -20.74 0.79
N PRO A 13 -12.70 -19.84 0.88
CA PRO A 13 -13.61 -19.61 -0.24
C PRO A 13 -12.90 -18.94 -1.39
N SER A 14 -13.23 -19.39 -2.59
CA SER A 14 -12.91 -18.89 -3.93
C SER A 14 -11.43 -18.80 -4.30
N ASP A 15 -11.05 -19.61 -5.31
CA ASP A 15 -9.85 -19.44 -6.15
C ASP A 15 -9.95 -18.21 -7.10
N ALA A 16 -10.90 -17.31 -6.87
CA ALA A 16 -11.05 -16.11 -7.67
C ALA A 16 -9.75 -15.30 -7.62
N PRO A 17 -9.28 -14.78 -8.75
CA PRO A 17 -8.08 -13.96 -8.80
C PRO A 17 -8.19 -12.75 -7.87
N LEU A 18 -7.09 -12.39 -7.22
CA LEU A 18 -6.96 -11.16 -6.44
C LEU A 18 -6.39 -10.06 -7.33
N ASN A 19 -6.88 -8.83 -7.17
CA ASN A 19 -6.31 -7.65 -7.80
C ASN A 19 -5.26 -7.02 -6.87
N VAL A 20 -4.03 -6.91 -7.34
CA VAL A 20 -2.90 -6.37 -6.58
C VAL A 20 -2.33 -5.15 -7.29
N LEU A 21 -2.40 -4.01 -6.63
CA LEU A 21 -1.90 -2.74 -7.14
C LEU A 21 -0.66 -2.32 -6.34
N ALA A 22 0.47 -2.12 -7.00
CA ALA A 22 1.67 -1.55 -6.39
C ALA A 22 1.82 -0.08 -6.84
N LEU A 23 1.87 0.83 -5.88
CA LEU A 23 2.01 2.27 -6.09
C LEU A 23 3.46 2.69 -5.82
N ASN A 24 4.25 2.83 -6.87
CA ASN A 24 5.67 3.15 -6.78
C ASN A 24 5.89 4.67 -6.76
N ALA A 25 6.21 5.18 -5.57
CA ALA A 25 6.49 6.60 -5.31
C ALA A 25 7.98 6.98 -5.47
N SER A 26 8.75 6.23 -6.27
CA SER A 26 10.08 6.66 -6.69
C SER A 26 9.99 7.97 -7.47
N LEU A 27 10.95 8.89 -7.25
CA LEU A 27 11.03 10.15 -7.99
C LEU A 27 11.67 9.99 -9.39
N LYS A 28 12.05 8.78 -9.76
CA LYS A 28 12.65 8.48 -11.08
C LYS A 28 11.54 8.16 -12.07
N HIS A 29 11.53 8.89 -13.20
CA HIS A 29 10.66 8.63 -14.34
C HIS A 29 11.16 7.47 -15.20
N GLU A 30 10.28 6.87 -16.01
CA GLU A 30 10.70 5.96 -17.08
C GLU A 30 11.65 6.69 -18.07
N PRO A 31 12.67 6.00 -18.60
CA PRO A 31 13.03 4.59 -18.40
C PRO A 31 14.02 4.35 -17.24
N ALA A 32 14.21 5.29 -16.33
CA ALA A 32 15.20 5.15 -15.25
C ALA A 32 14.82 4.00 -14.30
N VAL A 33 15.81 3.19 -13.92
CA VAL A 33 15.61 2.08 -12.99
C VAL A 33 15.27 2.61 -11.60
N SER A 34 14.17 2.12 -11.04
CA SER A 34 13.72 2.40 -9.69
C SER A 34 14.05 1.23 -8.76
N ASN A 35 14.94 1.44 -7.78
CA ASN A 35 15.24 0.42 -6.76
C ASN A 35 13.99 0.00 -6.00
N THR A 36 13.10 0.97 -5.71
CA THR A 36 11.81 0.72 -5.06
C THR A 36 10.90 -0.13 -5.95
N GLY A 37 10.87 0.17 -7.25
CA GLY A 37 10.10 -0.63 -8.23
C GLY A 37 10.63 -2.07 -8.31
N GLU A 38 11.94 -2.29 -8.37
CA GLU A 38 12.53 -3.64 -8.40
C GLU A 38 12.22 -4.45 -7.13
N LEU A 39 12.20 -3.81 -5.95
CA LEU A 39 11.81 -4.50 -4.72
C LEU A 39 10.30 -4.79 -4.70
N ALA A 40 9.49 -3.88 -5.22
CA ALA A 40 8.05 -4.12 -5.39
C ALA A 40 7.78 -5.28 -6.36
N ASP A 41 8.51 -5.36 -7.48
CA ASP A 41 8.41 -6.47 -8.44
C ASP A 41 8.78 -7.81 -7.81
N LEU A 42 9.77 -7.82 -6.91
CA LEU A 42 10.14 -9.01 -6.14
C LEU A 42 8.96 -9.46 -5.26
N VAL A 43 8.34 -8.55 -4.52
CA VAL A 43 7.14 -8.85 -3.70
C VAL A 43 6.00 -9.35 -4.59
N LEU A 44 5.74 -8.69 -5.73
CA LEU A 44 4.71 -9.11 -6.67
C LEU A 44 4.99 -10.51 -7.26
N ALA A 45 6.27 -10.85 -7.49
CA ALA A 45 6.65 -12.20 -7.92
C ALA A 45 6.32 -13.26 -6.85
N GLU A 46 6.61 -12.98 -5.58
CA GLU A 46 6.23 -13.87 -4.47
C GLU A 46 4.70 -13.99 -4.36
N VAL A 47 3.95 -12.91 -4.52
CA VAL A 47 2.47 -12.93 -4.53
C VAL A 47 1.94 -13.81 -5.67
N ARG A 48 2.48 -13.66 -6.89
CA ARG A 48 2.10 -14.50 -8.05
C ARG A 48 2.42 -15.98 -7.85
N ALA A 49 3.45 -16.30 -7.09
CA ALA A 49 3.80 -17.68 -6.76
C ALA A 49 2.83 -18.33 -5.76
N LEU A 50 2.09 -17.53 -4.99
CA LEU A 50 1.19 -18.00 -3.93
C LEU A 50 -0.27 -18.10 -4.37
N ALA A 51 -0.71 -17.27 -5.30
CA ALA A 51 -2.12 -17.17 -5.67
C ALA A 51 -2.32 -16.78 -7.13
N SER A 52 -3.51 -17.06 -7.67
CA SER A 52 -3.97 -16.47 -8.92
C SER A 52 -4.24 -14.97 -8.68
N VAL A 53 -3.53 -14.10 -9.38
CA VAL A 53 -3.60 -12.65 -9.18
C VAL A 53 -3.47 -11.88 -10.48
N HIS A 54 -4.14 -10.72 -10.54
CA HIS A 54 -3.86 -9.67 -11.51
C HIS A 54 -2.99 -8.62 -10.82
N THR A 55 -1.77 -8.40 -11.30
CA THR A 55 -0.84 -7.45 -10.69
C THR A 55 -0.62 -6.27 -11.61
N GLU A 56 -0.66 -5.07 -11.05
CA GLU A 56 -0.28 -3.83 -11.73
C GLU A 56 0.70 -3.05 -10.86
N LEU A 57 1.77 -2.51 -11.46
CA LEU A 57 2.68 -1.57 -10.84
C LEU A 57 2.53 -0.21 -11.52
N VAL A 58 2.07 0.78 -10.78
CA VAL A 58 1.92 2.16 -11.24
C VAL A 58 3.05 3.01 -10.69
N ARG A 59 3.79 3.65 -11.58
CA ARG A 59 4.84 4.61 -11.22
C ARG A 59 4.23 6.00 -11.09
N LEU A 60 4.18 6.52 -9.86
CA LEU A 60 3.51 7.80 -9.57
C LEU A 60 4.22 9.00 -10.19
N SER A 61 5.54 8.90 -10.45
CA SER A 61 6.30 9.97 -11.13
C SER A 61 5.87 10.19 -12.58
N ASP A 62 5.23 9.20 -13.20
CA ASP A 62 4.79 9.29 -14.59
C ASP A 62 3.34 9.80 -14.71
N LEU A 63 2.68 10.05 -13.56
CA LEU A 63 1.35 10.61 -13.47
C LEU A 63 1.37 12.10 -13.17
N THR A 64 0.38 12.80 -13.65
CA THR A 64 0.09 14.18 -13.22
C THR A 64 -0.84 14.12 -12.00
N LEU A 65 -0.28 14.38 -10.82
CA LEU A 65 -1.01 14.41 -9.56
C LEU A 65 -0.88 15.82 -8.96
N PRO A 66 -1.77 16.78 -9.26
CA PRO A 66 -1.75 18.11 -8.70
C PRO A 66 -1.88 18.11 -7.17
N VAL A 67 -1.39 19.18 -6.55
CA VAL A 67 -1.61 19.43 -5.11
C VAL A 67 -3.07 19.80 -4.91
N GLY A 68 -3.69 19.26 -3.86
CA GLY A 68 -5.07 19.56 -3.48
C GLY A 68 -5.72 18.39 -2.76
N LEU A 69 -6.93 18.60 -2.25
CA LEU A 69 -7.69 17.63 -1.47
C LEU A 69 -8.93 17.11 -2.22
N GLY A 70 -9.37 17.81 -3.26
CA GLY A 70 -10.56 17.44 -4.03
C GLY A 70 -10.35 16.21 -4.91
N PHE A 71 -11.45 15.66 -5.40
CA PHE A 71 -11.41 14.50 -6.30
C PHE A 71 -10.74 14.83 -7.65
N ARG A 72 -10.84 16.11 -8.11
CA ARG A 72 -10.16 16.64 -9.29
C ARG A 72 -9.66 18.06 -9.01
N GLU A 73 -8.37 18.30 -9.21
CA GLU A 73 -7.72 19.59 -8.88
C GLU A 73 -7.30 20.38 -10.11
N ALA A 74 -7.25 19.77 -11.29
CA ALA A 74 -6.89 20.42 -12.54
C ALA A 74 -7.51 19.70 -13.74
N ASP A 75 -7.47 20.34 -14.91
CA ASP A 75 -7.93 19.71 -16.17
C ASP A 75 -7.17 18.41 -16.46
N LYS A 76 -5.84 18.48 -16.29
CA LYS A 76 -4.98 17.29 -16.33
C LYS A 76 -4.70 16.82 -14.91
N ASP A 77 -5.42 15.80 -14.48
CA ASP A 77 -5.28 15.15 -13.17
C ASP A 77 -5.58 13.66 -13.33
N ASP A 78 -4.56 12.84 -13.14
CA ASP A 78 -4.65 11.38 -13.26
C ASP A 78 -5.18 10.71 -11.97
N TRP A 79 -5.52 11.50 -10.94
CA TRP A 79 -6.04 11.02 -9.67
C TRP A 79 -7.35 10.21 -9.79
N PRO A 80 -8.38 10.63 -10.56
CA PRO A 80 -9.61 9.87 -10.71
C PRO A 80 -9.39 8.44 -11.22
N ASP A 81 -8.49 8.28 -12.19
CA ASP A 81 -8.14 6.96 -12.73
C ASP A 81 -7.35 6.13 -11.71
N LEU A 82 -6.43 6.75 -10.99
CA LEU A 82 -5.66 6.09 -9.93
C LEU A 82 -6.57 5.62 -8.79
N VAL A 83 -7.52 6.45 -8.35
CA VAL A 83 -8.52 6.08 -7.34
C VAL A 83 -9.37 4.90 -7.80
N THR A 84 -9.76 4.85 -9.07
CA THR A 84 -10.51 3.72 -9.63
C THR A 84 -9.71 2.42 -9.50
N LYS A 85 -8.40 2.45 -9.78
CA LYS A 85 -7.51 1.31 -9.58
C LYS A 85 -7.41 0.92 -8.10
N ILE A 86 -7.26 1.89 -7.20
CA ILE A 86 -7.24 1.65 -5.75
C ILE A 86 -8.56 1.00 -5.28
N LYS A 87 -9.70 1.50 -5.76
CA LYS A 87 -11.03 0.97 -5.41
C LYS A 87 -11.25 -0.47 -5.88
N THR A 88 -10.67 -0.86 -7.00
CA THR A 88 -10.81 -2.22 -7.55
C THR A 88 -9.79 -3.21 -7.00
N ALA A 89 -8.70 -2.74 -6.39
CA ALA A 89 -7.69 -3.60 -5.81
C ALA A 89 -8.20 -4.30 -4.53
N ASP A 90 -7.80 -5.56 -4.33
CA ASP A 90 -7.94 -6.30 -3.06
C ASP A 90 -6.73 -6.00 -2.15
N ILE A 91 -5.55 -5.83 -2.77
CA ILE A 91 -4.27 -5.54 -2.09
C ILE A 91 -3.65 -4.30 -2.72
N VAL A 92 -3.21 -3.36 -1.90
CA VAL A 92 -2.46 -2.17 -2.34
C VAL A 92 -1.09 -2.16 -1.66
N LEU A 93 -0.02 -2.16 -2.46
CA LEU A 93 1.36 -2.02 -1.98
C LEU A 93 1.80 -0.56 -2.12
N PHE A 94 2.14 0.06 -1.00
CA PHE A 94 2.66 1.43 -0.92
C PHE A 94 4.18 1.38 -0.94
N CYS A 95 4.78 1.76 -2.08
CA CYS A 95 6.20 1.58 -2.34
C CYS A 95 6.90 2.94 -2.40
N THR A 96 7.85 3.21 -1.48
CA THR A 96 8.52 4.51 -1.37
C THR A 96 10.02 4.39 -1.15
N PRO A 97 10.83 5.28 -1.76
CA PRO A 97 12.20 5.46 -1.30
C PRO A 97 12.23 6.26 0.02
N ILE A 98 13.33 6.11 0.77
CA ILE A 98 13.66 6.99 1.90
C ILE A 98 14.29 8.27 1.35
N TRP A 99 13.84 9.41 1.86
CA TRP A 99 14.41 10.72 1.62
C TRP A 99 14.54 11.46 2.95
N TRP A 100 15.78 11.73 3.37
CA TRP A 100 16.07 12.47 4.62
C TRP A 100 15.30 11.91 5.83
N GLY A 101 15.33 10.58 6.00
CA GLY A 101 14.61 9.88 7.06
C GLY A 101 13.08 9.82 6.89
N GLY A 102 12.53 10.38 5.81
CA GLY A 102 11.10 10.43 5.50
C GLY A 102 10.72 9.66 4.22
N ARG A 103 9.43 9.58 3.96
CA ARG A 103 8.89 9.10 2.69
C ARG A 103 9.09 10.12 1.57
N SER A 104 9.05 9.68 0.31
CA SER A 104 9.14 10.59 -0.83
C SER A 104 7.97 11.57 -0.88
N SER A 105 8.17 12.71 -1.54
CA SER A 105 7.12 13.71 -1.78
C SER A 105 5.93 13.13 -2.57
N LEU A 106 6.16 12.19 -3.47
CA LEU A 106 5.09 11.50 -4.21
C LEU A 106 4.27 10.59 -3.30
N MET A 107 4.90 9.90 -2.34
CA MET A 107 4.17 9.12 -1.34
C MET A 107 3.36 10.03 -0.41
N GLN A 108 3.93 11.16 -0.02
CA GLN A 108 3.21 12.15 0.78
C GLN A 108 2.01 12.71 0.01
N ARG A 109 2.19 13.08 -1.26
CA ARG A 109 1.10 13.55 -2.12
C ARG A 109 0.01 12.50 -2.33
N LEU A 110 0.39 11.24 -2.54
CA LEU A 110 -0.56 10.13 -2.62
C LEU A 110 -1.43 10.06 -1.36
N ILE A 111 -0.80 10.12 -0.19
CA ILE A 111 -1.50 10.08 1.10
C ILE A 111 -2.46 11.27 1.25
N GLU A 112 -2.03 12.48 0.91
CA GLU A 112 -2.87 13.68 0.96
C GLU A 112 -4.04 13.59 -0.01
N ARG A 113 -3.82 13.08 -1.21
CA ARG A 113 -4.90 12.88 -2.20
C ARG A 113 -5.90 11.78 -1.81
N LEU A 114 -5.49 10.81 -0.99
CA LEU A 114 -6.43 9.80 -0.45
C LEU A 114 -7.50 10.39 0.48
N ASP A 115 -7.26 11.59 1.02
CA ASP A 115 -8.24 12.33 1.84
C ASP A 115 -9.54 12.63 1.06
N ALA A 116 -9.45 12.78 -0.28
CA ALA A 116 -10.62 12.94 -1.14
C ALA A 116 -11.65 11.78 -1.03
N LEU A 117 -11.24 10.61 -0.52
CA LEU A 117 -12.15 9.49 -0.28
C LEU A 117 -13.00 9.65 0.98
N ASP A 118 -12.64 10.58 1.87
CA ASP A 118 -13.44 10.90 3.05
C ASP A 118 -14.75 11.64 2.69
N GLU A 119 -14.72 12.46 1.65
CA GLU A 119 -15.93 13.08 1.10
C GLU A 119 -16.93 12.03 0.63
N GLU A 120 -16.45 10.99 -0.08
CA GLU A 120 -17.30 9.89 -0.53
C GLU A 120 -17.85 9.10 0.66
N TYR A 121 -17.02 8.85 1.68
CA TYR A 121 -17.47 8.21 2.91
C TYR A 121 -18.55 9.03 3.64
N SER A 122 -18.33 10.33 3.77
CA SER A 122 -19.27 11.24 4.41
C SER A 122 -20.61 11.30 3.68
N ALA A 123 -20.59 11.29 2.34
CA ALA A 123 -21.79 11.33 1.51
C ALA A 123 -22.55 10.00 1.48
N THR A 124 -21.86 8.86 1.52
CA THR A 124 -22.46 7.53 1.26
C THR A 124 -22.54 6.64 2.51
N GLY A 125 -21.78 6.95 3.55
CA GLY A 125 -21.56 6.08 4.71
C GLY A 125 -20.76 4.80 4.38
N ARG A 126 -20.16 4.72 3.19
CA ARG A 126 -19.41 3.57 2.70
C ARG A 126 -17.97 3.95 2.39
N SER A 127 -17.02 3.31 3.07
CA SER A 127 -15.61 3.48 2.77
C SER A 127 -15.21 2.64 1.56
N ALA A 128 -14.58 3.27 0.57
CA ALA A 128 -14.00 2.59 -0.58
C ALA A 128 -12.75 1.77 -0.24
N ILE A 129 -12.19 1.97 0.96
CA ILE A 129 -10.92 1.38 1.42
C ILE A 129 -11.12 0.22 2.39
N LYS A 130 -12.19 0.23 3.18
CA LYS A 130 -12.47 -0.86 4.13
C LYS A 130 -12.50 -2.22 3.44
N GLY A 131 -11.78 -3.18 4.03
CA GLY A 131 -11.66 -4.54 3.48
C GLY A 131 -10.50 -4.72 2.50
N LYS A 132 -9.74 -3.67 2.20
CA LYS A 132 -8.51 -3.77 1.41
C LYS A 132 -7.31 -4.03 2.30
N ILE A 133 -6.38 -4.80 1.79
CA ILE A 133 -5.10 -5.08 2.46
C ILE A 133 -4.07 -4.08 1.99
N ALA A 134 -3.31 -3.52 2.92
CA ALA A 134 -2.14 -2.71 2.60
C ALA A 134 -0.85 -3.44 2.94
N GLY A 135 0.14 -3.30 2.04
CA GLY A 135 1.52 -3.68 2.26
C GLY A 135 2.45 -2.50 1.97
N ILE A 136 3.65 -2.52 2.52
CA ILE A 136 4.61 -1.42 2.42
C ILE A 136 5.94 -1.92 1.90
N VAL A 137 6.51 -1.23 0.91
CA VAL A 137 7.82 -1.54 0.34
C VAL A 137 8.71 -0.30 0.42
N ILE A 138 9.88 -0.44 1.04
CA ILE A 138 10.76 0.71 1.30
C ILE A 138 12.16 0.40 0.80
N THR A 139 12.78 1.36 0.11
CA THR A 139 14.20 1.29 -0.24
C THR A 139 14.90 2.61 0.09
N GLY A 140 16.17 2.54 0.44
CA GLY A 140 16.97 3.73 0.69
C GLY A 140 18.45 3.40 0.77
N SER A 141 19.29 4.43 0.86
CA SER A 141 20.71 4.33 1.16
C SER A 141 21.08 5.08 2.44
N GLU A 142 20.09 5.43 3.23
CA GLU A 142 20.21 6.09 4.53
C GLU A 142 19.19 5.51 5.51
N ASP A 143 19.39 5.74 6.81
CA ASP A 143 18.49 5.27 7.85
C ASP A 143 17.09 5.89 7.73
N GLY A 144 16.11 5.25 8.37
CA GLY A 144 14.74 5.77 8.44
C GLY A 144 13.67 4.77 7.99
N ALA A 145 14.03 3.55 7.58
CA ALA A 145 13.05 2.57 7.12
C ALA A 145 11.91 2.33 8.13
N LEU A 146 12.23 2.18 9.42
CA LEU A 146 11.23 1.96 10.47
C LEU A 146 10.38 3.20 10.74
N SER A 147 10.96 4.41 10.68
CA SER A 147 10.24 5.67 10.80
C SER A 147 9.26 5.86 9.66
N VAL A 148 9.71 5.66 8.42
CA VAL A 148 8.88 5.74 7.21
C VAL A 148 7.75 4.72 7.28
N MET A 149 8.05 3.47 7.63
CA MET A 149 7.06 2.40 7.80
C MET A 149 5.99 2.78 8.81
N GLY A 150 6.39 3.17 10.03
CA GLY A 150 5.46 3.54 11.10
C GLY A 150 4.56 4.71 10.71
N SER A 151 5.11 5.73 10.04
CA SER A 151 4.34 6.89 9.58
C SER A 151 3.30 6.54 8.50
N ILE A 152 3.61 5.59 7.62
CA ILE A 152 2.67 5.11 6.60
C ILE A 152 1.62 4.20 7.23
N MET A 153 2.02 3.26 8.08
CA MET A 153 1.12 2.34 8.78
C MET A 153 0.03 3.09 9.57
N MET A 154 0.42 4.13 10.29
CA MET A 154 -0.51 4.96 11.05
C MET A 154 -1.60 5.54 10.15
N VAL A 155 -1.23 6.20 9.06
CA VAL A 155 -2.17 6.83 8.13
C VAL A 155 -3.08 5.79 7.48
N LEU A 156 -2.51 4.71 6.94
CA LEU A 156 -3.29 3.67 6.26
C LEU A 156 -4.28 2.98 7.21
N SER A 157 -3.89 2.78 8.47
CA SER A 157 -4.79 2.25 9.50
C SER A 157 -5.96 3.19 9.77
N PHE A 158 -5.71 4.50 9.90
CA PHE A 158 -6.76 5.51 10.07
C PHE A 158 -7.71 5.57 8.88
N MET A 159 -7.18 5.45 7.66
CA MET A 159 -8.00 5.42 6.43
C MET A 159 -8.86 4.16 6.29
N GLY A 160 -8.59 3.11 7.08
CA GLY A 160 -9.37 1.87 7.09
C GLY A 160 -8.80 0.73 6.27
N PHE A 161 -7.54 0.80 5.83
CA PHE A 161 -6.82 -0.35 5.33
C PHE A 161 -6.56 -1.36 6.44
N THR A 162 -6.59 -2.65 6.09
CA THR A 162 -6.11 -3.70 6.98
C THR A 162 -4.62 -3.92 6.75
N LEU A 163 -3.84 -3.79 7.82
CA LEU A 163 -2.41 -4.04 7.84
C LEU A 163 -2.15 -5.40 8.49
N PRO A 164 -1.79 -6.44 7.75
CA PRO A 164 -1.48 -7.75 8.33
C PRO A 164 -0.16 -7.72 9.11
N PRO A 165 0.14 -8.73 9.94
CA PRO A 165 1.48 -8.94 10.48
C PRO A 165 2.52 -8.97 9.35
N GLU A 166 3.75 -8.50 9.63
CA GLU A 166 4.85 -8.46 8.66
C GLU A 166 4.45 -7.79 7.32
N CYS A 167 3.62 -6.74 7.40
CA CYS A 167 3.08 -6.05 6.23
C CYS A 167 4.10 -5.17 5.50
N ALA A 168 5.39 -5.29 5.79
CA ALA A 168 6.43 -4.47 5.15
C ALA A 168 7.66 -5.28 4.75
N ALA A 169 8.26 -4.88 3.62
CA ALA A 169 9.57 -5.32 3.18
C ALA A 169 10.44 -4.10 2.88
N TYR A 170 11.69 -4.09 3.34
CA TYR A 170 12.59 -2.98 3.09
C TYR A 170 14.01 -3.41 2.80
N TRP A 171 14.74 -2.51 2.12
CA TRP A 171 16.18 -2.56 1.89
C TRP A 171 16.78 -1.18 2.15
N VAL A 172 17.82 -1.14 2.99
CA VAL A 172 18.66 0.03 3.19
C VAL A 172 20.08 -0.33 2.73
N GLY A 173 20.51 0.30 1.66
CA GLY A 173 21.85 0.15 1.11
C GLY A 173 22.87 1.11 1.74
N GLU A 174 23.97 1.33 1.05
CA GLU A 174 25.04 2.22 1.47
C GLU A 174 24.96 3.55 0.72
N VAL A 175 25.19 4.67 1.42
CA VAL A 175 25.26 6.01 0.81
C VAL A 175 26.39 6.07 -0.23
N GLY A 176 26.07 6.62 -1.41
CA GLY A 176 27.03 6.79 -2.49
C GLY A 176 27.35 5.51 -3.28
N GLN A 177 26.71 4.39 -2.97
CA GLN A 177 26.94 3.14 -3.70
C GLN A 177 26.33 3.23 -5.11
N PRO A 178 27.05 2.75 -6.16
CA PRO A 178 26.50 2.64 -7.50
C PRO A 178 25.23 1.76 -7.52
N THR A 179 24.23 2.17 -8.32
CA THR A 179 22.93 1.49 -8.40
C THR A 179 23.03 -0.01 -8.73
N SER A 180 24.01 -0.38 -9.59
CA SER A 180 24.22 -1.78 -9.96
C SER A 180 24.70 -2.65 -8.77
N GLN A 181 25.60 -2.11 -7.94
CA GLN A 181 26.11 -2.81 -6.76
C GLN A 181 25.04 -2.88 -5.66
N ASP A 182 24.27 -1.81 -5.45
CA ASP A 182 23.13 -1.82 -4.54
C ASP A 182 22.10 -2.88 -4.96
N ARG A 183 21.80 -2.95 -6.26
CA ARG A 183 20.90 -3.96 -6.82
C ARG A 183 21.35 -5.38 -6.53
N GLU A 184 22.64 -5.67 -6.74
CA GLU A 184 23.19 -7.00 -6.49
C GLU A 184 23.10 -7.39 -5.01
N LYS A 185 23.50 -6.48 -4.11
CA LYS A 185 23.40 -6.69 -2.66
C LYS A 185 21.95 -6.89 -2.20
N ARG A 186 21.03 -6.07 -2.67
CA ARG A 186 19.59 -6.13 -2.33
C ARG A 186 18.97 -7.46 -2.73
N LEU A 187 19.21 -7.91 -3.96
CA LEU A 187 18.65 -9.16 -4.47
C LEU A 187 19.25 -10.42 -3.84
N ARG A 188 20.38 -10.29 -3.15
CA ARG A 188 21.04 -11.38 -2.41
C ARG A 188 20.84 -11.28 -0.90
N ASN A 189 20.27 -10.20 -0.40
CA ASN A 189 20.07 -10.01 1.04
C ASN A 189 18.97 -10.94 1.56
N MET A 190 19.37 -11.91 2.38
CA MET A 190 18.45 -12.93 2.90
C MET A 190 17.34 -12.34 3.78
N ALA A 191 17.63 -11.29 4.56
CA ALA A 191 16.62 -10.64 5.41
C ALA A 191 15.57 -9.92 4.55
N THR A 192 15.98 -9.17 3.52
CA THR A 192 15.07 -8.50 2.57
C THR A 192 14.21 -9.51 1.83
N MET A 193 14.79 -10.62 1.37
CA MET A 193 14.06 -11.70 0.70
C MET A 193 13.05 -12.36 1.64
N HIS A 194 13.43 -12.56 2.89
CA HIS A 194 12.53 -13.12 3.91
C HIS A 194 11.34 -12.19 4.19
N MET A 195 11.60 -10.90 4.37
CA MET A 195 10.55 -9.89 4.54
C MET A 195 9.61 -9.82 3.32
N ALA A 196 10.14 -9.83 2.10
CA ALA A 196 9.33 -9.82 0.88
C ALA A 196 8.39 -11.03 0.80
N LYS A 197 8.89 -12.20 1.19
CA LYS A 197 8.11 -13.44 1.24
C LYS A 197 7.06 -13.42 2.35
N GLY A 198 7.41 -12.98 3.55
CA GLY A 198 6.47 -12.84 4.67
C GLY A 198 5.34 -11.85 4.33
N LEU A 199 5.69 -10.69 3.78
CA LEU A 199 4.74 -9.71 3.27
C LEU A 199 3.77 -10.35 2.26
N ALA A 200 4.29 -11.03 1.22
CA ALA A 200 3.47 -11.65 0.18
C ALA A 200 2.50 -12.70 0.77
N GLN A 201 2.98 -13.55 1.68
CA GLN A 201 2.17 -14.58 2.34
C GLN A 201 1.02 -13.95 3.13
N ASN A 202 1.33 -12.93 3.93
CA ASN A 202 0.35 -12.30 4.81
C ASN A 202 -0.69 -11.48 4.01
N VAL A 203 -0.28 -10.68 3.03
CA VAL A 203 -1.26 -9.91 2.25
C VAL A 203 -2.21 -10.81 1.46
N VAL A 204 -1.73 -11.92 0.91
CA VAL A 204 -2.58 -12.90 0.19
C VAL A 204 -3.54 -13.60 1.16
N PHE A 205 -3.04 -14.06 2.31
CA PHE A 205 -3.86 -14.75 3.31
C PHE A 205 -5.00 -13.84 3.80
N TYR A 206 -4.67 -12.62 4.24
CA TYR A 206 -5.66 -11.69 4.78
C TYR A 206 -6.62 -11.17 3.70
N ALA A 207 -6.16 -10.95 2.46
CA ALA A 207 -7.05 -10.57 1.37
C ALA A 207 -8.12 -11.64 1.11
N ARG A 208 -7.72 -12.90 1.07
CA ARG A 208 -8.67 -14.01 0.93
C ARG A 208 -9.63 -14.12 2.12
N LEU A 209 -9.11 -13.97 3.34
CA LEU A 209 -9.92 -14.00 4.56
C LEU A 209 -10.98 -12.90 4.55
N LEU A 210 -10.62 -11.64 4.23
CA LEU A 210 -11.55 -10.53 4.19
C LEU A 210 -12.56 -10.66 3.03
N LYS A 211 -12.12 -11.15 1.88
CA LYS A 211 -13.01 -11.39 0.75
C LYS A 211 -14.05 -12.48 1.04
N ALA A 212 -13.68 -13.46 1.87
CA ALA A 212 -14.58 -14.50 2.33
C ALA A 212 -15.59 -14.02 3.39
N HIS A 213 -15.23 -12.98 4.16
CA HIS A 213 -16.03 -12.48 5.29
C HIS A 213 -16.27 -10.98 5.21
N PRO A 214 -16.85 -10.46 4.11
CA PRO A 214 -16.95 -9.01 3.89
C PRO A 214 -17.84 -8.29 4.92
N GLN A 215 -18.83 -8.99 5.49
CA GLN A 215 -19.78 -8.38 6.42
C GLN A 215 -19.25 -8.16 7.83
N THR A 216 -18.22 -8.90 8.24
CA THR A 216 -17.65 -8.81 9.60
C THR A 216 -16.92 -7.47 9.83
N LEU A 217 -16.48 -6.81 8.77
CA LEU A 217 -15.72 -5.56 8.82
C LEU A 217 -16.57 -4.30 8.68
N ILE A 218 -17.83 -4.44 8.20
CA ILE A 218 -18.70 -3.29 7.84
C ILE A 218 -19.69 -2.94 8.96
N SER A 219 -19.90 -3.78 9.96
CA SER A 219 -20.91 -3.61 11.00
C SER A 219 -20.58 -2.53 12.06
N GLY A 220 -19.43 -1.92 12.03
CA GLY A 220 -19.18 -0.70 12.79
C GLY A 220 -19.87 0.47 12.11
N LYS A 221 -21.12 0.79 12.47
CA LYS A 221 -21.59 2.16 12.30
C LYS A 221 -20.56 3.03 12.99
N ALA A 222 -19.75 3.73 12.19
CA ALA A 222 -18.77 4.65 12.74
C ALA A 222 -19.53 5.71 13.54
N THR A 223 -19.44 5.61 14.84
CA THR A 223 -19.92 6.62 15.81
C THR A 223 -19.03 7.86 15.76
N CYS A 224 -18.33 8.13 14.68
CA CYS A 224 -17.53 9.33 14.53
C CYS A 224 -18.42 10.60 14.45
N CYS A 225 -19.64 10.49 13.91
CA CYS A 225 -20.59 11.61 13.90
C CYS A 225 -21.15 11.98 15.29
N ALA A 226 -20.99 11.12 16.32
CA ALA A 226 -21.44 11.45 17.66
C ALA A 226 -20.52 12.44 18.40
N MET A 227 -19.29 12.64 17.96
CA MET A 227 -18.38 13.60 18.60
C MET A 227 -18.62 15.05 18.14
N HIS A 228 -19.18 15.28 16.98
CA HIS A 228 -19.53 16.65 16.53
C HIS A 228 -20.91 17.13 17.02
N ALA A 229 -21.81 16.23 17.38
CA ALA A 229 -23.15 16.62 17.86
C ALA A 229 -23.16 17.28 19.26
N HIS A 230 -22.05 17.27 19.99
CA HIS A 230 -21.95 17.90 21.31
C HIS A 230 -21.32 19.31 21.31
N LEU A 231 -20.88 19.81 20.15
CA LEU A 231 -20.28 21.15 20.06
C LEU A 231 -21.28 22.24 19.67
N ASP A 232 -22.48 21.88 19.24
CA ASP A 232 -23.51 22.82 18.77
C ASP A 232 -24.69 22.96 19.75
N ALA A 233 -24.57 22.58 21.02
CA ALA A 233 -25.56 22.88 22.03
C ALA A 233 -25.43 24.36 22.44
N PRO A 234 -26.43 25.22 22.20
CA PRO A 234 -26.42 26.61 22.71
C PRO A 234 -26.41 26.55 24.24
N SER A 235 -25.46 27.27 24.83
CA SER A 235 -25.45 27.55 26.28
C SER A 235 -26.68 28.43 26.61
N GLU A 236 -27.61 27.89 27.39
CA GLU A 236 -28.60 28.68 28.11
C GLU A 236 -27.96 29.48 29.24
#